data_c78599619c14cbc2964d35fa597ed6e0
#
_entry.id   c78599619c14cbc2964d35fa597ed6e0
#
_cell.length_a   1.000
_cell.length_b   1.000
_cell.length_c   1.000
_cell.angle_alpha   90.00
_cell.angle_beta   90.00
_cell.angle_gamma   90.00
#
_symmetry.space_group_name_H-M   'P 1'
#
loop_
_entity.id
_entity.type
_entity.pdbx_description
1 polymer ?
#
loop_
_entity_poly.entity_id
_entity_poly.type
_entity_poly.pdbx_seq_one_letter_code
_entity_poly.pdbx_strand_id
1 'polypeptide(L)'
;AHKAGKKCLVIDRRPQLGGNVYCEDIDGIHVHKYGAHIFHTSNKEIWNFVNSLVEFNRYTNSPVANYKGKLYNLPFNMNTFYQMWGVTTPDEAQAKIDEQRREALEQFKTNNPQFIIDGKYEPQNLEEQALLLVGKDIYERLIKGYTEKQWGRNCTDLPAFIIKRLPVRLVFDNNYFNDTCQGIPVGGYNVLVNKLLEGVETKINTDFFADRKGFEGLASKIVYTGQLDEYFDYKLGHLNFRTVRFETEEMDTPNYQGNAVVNYTARDVPYTRVIEHKHFEMFGQA
;
A
#
# COMPACT_ATOMS: atom_id res chain seq x y z
N ALA A 1 -0.69 -16.08 22.40
CA ALA A 1 0.11 -17.02 23.19
C ALA A 1 0.16 -16.60 24.65
N HIS A 2 0.59 -15.37 24.96
CA HIS A 2 0.68 -14.87 26.36
C HIS A 2 -0.66 -14.95 27.10
N LYS A 3 -1.75 -14.44 26.52
CA LYS A 3 -3.12 -14.55 27.10
C LYS A 3 -3.58 -16.00 27.34
N ALA A 4 -2.98 -16.97 26.65
CA ALA A 4 -3.21 -18.41 26.87
C ALA A 4 -2.21 -19.03 27.87
N GLY A 5 -1.55 -18.21 28.71
CA GLY A 5 -0.63 -18.68 29.76
C GLY A 5 0.73 -19.17 29.23
N LYS A 6 1.08 -18.88 27.98
CA LYS A 6 2.40 -19.26 27.44
C LYS A 6 3.43 -18.19 27.77
N LYS A 7 4.61 -18.62 28.23
CA LYS A 7 5.75 -17.73 28.37
C LYS A 7 6.25 -17.36 26.98
N CYS A 8 6.35 -16.07 26.69
CA CYS A 8 6.73 -15.53 25.38
C CYS A 8 7.95 -14.63 25.52
N LEU A 9 8.83 -14.69 24.53
CA LEU A 9 9.90 -13.73 24.31
C LEU A 9 9.75 -13.17 22.89
N VAL A 10 9.74 -11.84 22.76
CA VAL A 10 9.76 -11.16 21.46
C VAL A 10 11.12 -10.48 21.31
N ILE A 11 11.78 -10.76 20.20
CA ILE A 11 13.06 -10.12 19.86
C ILE A 11 12.91 -9.30 18.57
N ASP A 12 13.60 -8.19 18.49
CA ASP A 12 13.70 -7.38 17.25
C ASP A 12 15.16 -6.93 17.07
N ARG A 13 15.68 -7.05 15.86
CA ARG A 13 17.03 -6.58 15.51
C ARG A 13 17.13 -5.05 15.50
N ARG A 14 15.99 -4.35 15.39
CA ARG A 14 15.91 -2.88 15.43
C ARG A 14 16.01 -2.35 16.87
N PRO A 15 16.31 -1.07 17.05
CA PRO A 15 16.32 -0.43 18.39
C PRO A 15 14.91 -0.13 18.91
N GLN A 16 13.86 -0.54 18.19
CA GLN A 16 12.45 -0.32 18.55
C GLN A 16 11.60 -1.54 18.20
N LEU A 17 10.48 -1.69 18.89
CA LEU A 17 9.45 -2.68 18.61
C LEU A 17 8.45 -2.16 17.56
N GLY A 18 7.62 -3.07 17.02
CA GLY A 18 6.55 -2.72 16.09
C GLY A 18 6.89 -2.89 14.62
N GLY A 19 8.15 -3.22 14.30
CA GLY A 19 8.54 -3.48 12.91
C GLY A 19 8.21 -2.30 12.00
N ASN A 20 7.47 -2.54 10.92
CA ASN A 20 7.16 -1.50 9.93
C ASN A 20 6.03 -0.54 10.34
N VAL A 21 5.26 -0.84 11.40
CA VAL A 21 4.21 0.07 11.90
C VAL A 21 4.74 1.07 12.93
N TYR A 22 6.02 1.02 13.26
CA TYR A 22 6.64 1.95 14.21
C TYR A 22 6.46 3.40 13.77
N CYS A 23 6.00 4.22 14.71
CA CYS A 23 5.88 5.67 14.56
C CYS A 23 6.95 6.37 15.39
N GLU A 24 7.56 7.39 14.81
CA GLU A 24 8.48 8.30 15.49
C GLU A 24 7.69 9.56 15.86
N ASP A 25 7.77 9.98 17.13
CA ASP A 25 7.17 11.25 17.56
C ASP A 25 8.14 12.38 17.21
N ILE A 26 7.73 13.28 16.32
CA ILE A 26 8.48 14.47 15.95
C ILE A 26 7.54 15.66 16.17
N ASP A 27 7.82 16.44 17.18
CA ASP A 27 7.05 17.64 17.60
C ASP A 27 5.53 17.37 17.75
N GLY A 28 5.19 16.20 18.31
CA GLY A 28 3.82 15.76 18.52
C GLY A 28 3.14 15.18 17.30
N ILE A 29 3.86 15.00 16.18
CA ILE A 29 3.38 14.33 14.98
C ILE A 29 3.88 12.88 14.96
N HIS A 30 2.98 11.92 14.90
CA HIS A 30 3.34 10.51 14.77
C HIS A 30 3.76 10.17 13.34
N VAL A 31 5.03 10.27 13.05
CA VAL A 31 5.62 9.98 11.73
C VAL A 31 5.73 8.48 11.54
N HIS A 32 5.02 7.92 10.56
CA HIS A 32 5.11 6.51 10.17
C HIS A 32 6.45 6.26 9.48
N LYS A 33 7.46 5.84 10.23
CA LYS A 33 8.86 5.78 9.80
C LYS A 33 9.11 4.94 8.55
N TYR A 34 8.31 3.91 8.35
CA TYR A 34 8.45 2.96 7.23
C TYR A 34 7.28 3.03 6.24
N GLY A 35 6.66 4.20 6.13
CA GLY A 35 5.54 4.48 5.24
C GLY A 35 4.19 4.40 5.92
N ALA A 36 3.19 4.97 5.26
CA ALA A 36 1.84 5.04 5.78
C ALA A 36 1.25 3.64 6.01
N HIS A 37 0.81 3.40 7.23
CA HIS A 37 0.07 2.21 7.62
C HIS A 37 -1.31 2.63 8.12
N ILE A 38 -2.36 2.15 7.46
CA ILE A 38 -3.74 2.36 7.84
C ILE A 38 -4.33 1.01 8.17
N PHE A 39 -4.83 0.83 9.38
CA PHE A 39 -5.50 -0.41 9.76
C PHE A 39 -6.87 -0.46 9.11
N HIS A 40 -7.20 -1.57 8.45
CA HIS A 40 -8.50 -1.78 7.84
C HIS A 40 -8.88 -3.26 7.88
N THR A 41 -10.15 -3.55 8.08
CA THR A 41 -10.68 -4.90 8.10
C THR A 41 -12.20 -4.91 7.97
N SER A 42 -12.75 -5.95 7.36
CA SER A 42 -14.19 -6.27 7.39
C SER A 42 -14.53 -7.30 8.47
N ASN A 43 -13.53 -7.86 9.16
CA ASN A 43 -13.73 -8.80 10.25
C ASN A 43 -14.02 -8.06 11.56
N LYS A 44 -15.27 -8.16 12.03
CA LYS A 44 -15.74 -7.50 13.27
C LYS A 44 -15.00 -7.98 14.52
N GLU A 45 -14.61 -9.26 14.59
CA GLU A 45 -13.88 -9.79 15.76
C GLU A 45 -12.49 -9.15 15.85
N ILE A 46 -11.79 -9.03 14.73
CA ILE A 46 -10.49 -8.36 14.67
C ILE A 46 -10.64 -6.89 15.02
N TRP A 47 -11.63 -6.19 14.45
CA TRP A 47 -11.89 -4.79 14.74
C TRP A 47 -12.19 -4.56 16.23
N ASN A 48 -13.08 -5.37 16.81
CA ASN A 48 -13.40 -5.28 18.23
C ASN A 48 -12.19 -5.60 19.11
N PHE A 49 -11.38 -6.59 18.71
CA PHE A 49 -10.16 -6.93 19.44
C PHE A 49 -9.17 -5.77 19.49
N VAL A 50 -8.84 -5.16 18.36
CA VAL A 50 -7.87 -4.04 18.37
C VAL A 50 -8.42 -2.80 19.09
N ASN A 51 -9.72 -2.51 18.97
CA ASN A 51 -10.37 -1.43 19.71
C ASN A 51 -10.51 -1.70 21.22
N SER A 52 -10.45 -2.96 21.65
CA SER A 52 -10.36 -3.29 23.07
C SER A 52 -9.00 -2.98 23.68
N LEU A 53 -7.99 -2.80 22.86
CA LEU A 53 -6.61 -2.47 23.29
C LEU A 53 -6.35 -0.97 23.28
N VAL A 54 -6.73 -0.30 22.19
CA VAL A 54 -6.55 1.15 21.96
C VAL A 54 -7.71 1.68 21.14
N GLU A 55 -8.02 2.96 21.30
CA GLU A 55 -9.01 3.65 20.48
C GLU A 55 -8.44 3.88 19.07
N PHE A 56 -9.28 3.69 18.05
CA PHE A 56 -8.98 4.05 16.67
C PHE A 56 -9.74 5.29 16.26
N ASN A 57 -9.06 6.21 15.57
CA ASN A 57 -9.73 7.34 14.96
C ASN A 57 -10.56 6.90 13.74
N ARG A 58 -11.28 7.83 13.15
CA ARG A 58 -12.10 7.60 11.93
C ARG A 58 -11.37 7.97 10.63
N TYR A 59 -10.04 7.90 10.60
CA TYR A 59 -9.30 8.21 9.39
C TYR A 59 -9.79 7.35 8.23
N THR A 60 -10.17 8.00 7.13
CA THR A 60 -10.56 7.34 5.88
C THR A 60 -9.49 7.59 4.83
N ASN A 61 -8.88 6.52 4.35
CA ASN A 61 -7.80 6.62 3.36
C ASN A 61 -8.36 7.05 2.00
N SER A 62 -8.07 8.28 1.60
CA SER A 62 -8.51 8.87 0.33
C SER A 62 -7.32 9.53 -0.37
N PRO A 63 -6.40 8.74 -0.93
CA PRO A 63 -5.22 9.28 -1.60
C PRO A 63 -5.59 10.04 -2.88
N VAL A 64 -4.72 10.97 -3.26
CA VAL A 64 -4.83 11.76 -4.48
C VAL A 64 -3.63 11.44 -5.37
N ALA A 65 -3.84 11.39 -6.68
CA ALA A 65 -2.77 11.31 -7.66
C ALA A 65 -2.49 12.71 -8.24
N ASN A 66 -1.21 13.05 -8.34
CA ASN A 66 -0.74 14.22 -9.07
C ASN A 66 -0.03 13.73 -10.34
N TYR A 67 -0.60 14.06 -11.48
CA TYR A 67 0.02 13.85 -12.78
C TYR A 67 0.30 15.20 -13.45
N LYS A 68 1.55 15.64 -13.42
CA LYS A 68 2.02 16.90 -14.04
C LYS A 68 1.21 18.12 -13.60
N GLY A 69 0.93 18.21 -12.29
CA GLY A 69 0.16 19.29 -11.68
C GLY A 69 -1.35 19.12 -11.73
N LYS A 70 -1.88 18.13 -12.44
CA LYS A 70 -3.32 17.82 -12.44
C LYS A 70 -3.63 16.76 -11.40
N LEU A 71 -4.64 17.03 -10.56
CA LEU A 71 -5.03 16.17 -9.46
C LEU A 71 -6.17 15.22 -9.87
N TYR A 72 -6.10 13.98 -9.38
CA TYR A 72 -7.13 12.96 -9.58
C TYR A 72 -7.38 12.21 -8.28
N ASN A 73 -8.63 11.96 -7.94
CA ASN A 73 -8.98 11.11 -6.81
C ASN A 73 -8.63 9.64 -7.07
N LEU A 74 -8.28 8.93 -6.01
CA LEU A 74 -8.06 7.48 -6.01
C LEU A 74 -8.93 6.82 -4.93
N PRO A 75 -9.33 5.54 -5.12
CA PRO A 75 -9.13 4.68 -6.28
C PRO A 75 -9.88 5.20 -7.50
N PHE A 76 -9.73 4.57 -8.67
CA PHE A 76 -10.43 4.99 -9.88
C PHE A 76 -11.94 4.90 -9.67
N ASN A 77 -12.60 6.05 -9.60
CA ASN A 77 -14.01 6.19 -9.30
C ASN A 77 -14.61 7.35 -10.10
N MET A 78 -15.90 7.63 -9.93
CA MET A 78 -16.58 8.69 -10.68
C MET A 78 -15.93 10.07 -10.54
N ASN A 79 -15.32 10.39 -9.38
CA ASN A 79 -14.56 11.66 -9.24
C ASN A 79 -13.34 11.66 -10.15
N THR A 80 -12.61 10.53 -10.25
CA THR A 80 -11.46 10.38 -11.17
C THR A 80 -11.90 10.58 -12.61
N PHE A 81 -13.02 9.98 -13.02
CA PHE A 81 -13.53 10.04 -14.39
C PHE A 81 -14.06 11.42 -14.74
N TYR A 82 -14.75 12.08 -13.79
CA TYR A 82 -15.11 13.49 -13.93
C TYR A 82 -13.89 14.40 -14.13
N GLN A 83 -12.87 14.24 -13.29
CA GLN A 83 -11.62 15.02 -13.40
C GLN A 83 -10.86 14.74 -14.69
N MET A 84 -10.98 13.54 -15.24
CA MET A 84 -10.26 13.12 -16.45
C MET A 84 -10.98 13.50 -17.74
N TRP A 85 -12.31 13.26 -17.79
CA TRP A 85 -13.12 13.35 -19.01
C TRP A 85 -14.31 14.30 -18.90
N GLY A 86 -14.64 14.82 -17.71
CA GLY A 86 -15.82 15.66 -17.50
C GLY A 86 -17.15 14.90 -17.48
N VAL A 87 -17.12 13.56 -17.46
CA VAL A 87 -18.32 12.73 -17.41
C VAL A 87 -19.00 12.80 -16.05
N THR A 88 -20.32 12.77 -16.03
CA THR A 88 -21.13 12.94 -14.81
C THR A 88 -21.95 11.72 -14.45
N THR A 89 -22.13 10.79 -15.38
CA THR A 89 -22.90 9.57 -15.16
C THR A 89 -22.05 8.31 -15.28
N PRO A 90 -22.43 7.20 -14.60
CA PRO A 90 -21.79 5.90 -14.76
C PRO A 90 -21.73 5.42 -16.20
N ASP A 91 -22.79 5.58 -16.98
CA ASP A 91 -22.89 5.14 -18.36
C ASP A 91 -21.88 5.89 -19.26
N GLU A 92 -21.75 7.21 -19.08
CA GLU A 92 -20.74 8.01 -19.81
C GLU A 92 -19.30 7.55 -19.47
N ALA A 93 -19.03 7.30 -18.19
CA ALA A 93 -17.72 6.82 -17.74
C ALA A 93 -17.41 5.44 -18.31
N GLN A 94 -18.39 4.51 -18.24
CA GLN A 94 -18.25 3.16 -18.80
C GLN A 94 -18.04 3.20 -20.32
N ALA A 95 -18.79 4.04 -21.03
CA ALA A 95 -18.64 4.19 -22.48
C ALA A 95 -17.23 4.67 -22.87
N LYS A 96 -16.64 5.62 -22.11
CA LYS A 96 -15.26 6.08 -22.31
C LYS A 96 -14.23 4.98 -22.07
N ILE A 97 -14.40 4.22 -21.01
CA ILE A 97 -13.53 3.08 -20.71
C ILE A 97 -13.64 2.02 -21.82
N ASP A 98 -14.85 1.67 -22.23
CA ASP A 98 -15.07 0.62 -23.22
C ASP A 98 -14.61 1.04 -24.63
N GLU A 99 -14.72 2.31 -24.99
CA GLU A 99 -14.17 2.86 -26.23
C GLU A 99 -12.64 2.59 -26.28
N GLN A 100 -11.91 3.03 -25.28
CA GLN A 100 -10.45 2.89 -25.23
C GLN A 100 -9.98 1.43 -25.10
N ARG A 101 -10.70 0.62 -24.34
CA ARG A 101 -10.44 -0.83 -24.24
C ARG A 101 -10.62 -1.54 -25.56
N ARG A 102 -11.67 -1.20 -26.32
CA ARG A 102 -11.94 -1.77 -27.63
C ARG A 102 -10.84 -1.39 -28.62
N GLU A 103 -10.42 -0.13 -28.66
CA GLU A 103 -9.30 0.31 -29.49
C GLU A 103 -8.02 -0.47 -29.20
N ALA A 104 -7.67 -0.61 -27.91
CA ALA A 104 -6.50 -1.38 -27.47
C ALA A 104 -6.63 -2.86 -27.90
N LEU A 105 -7.80 -3.46 -27.69
CA LEU A 105 -8.05 -4.87 -28.03
C LEU A 105 -7.90 -5.14 -29.52
N GLU A 106 -8.46 -4.28 -30.38
CA GLU A 106 -8.35 -4.41 -31.85
C GLU A 106 -6.88 -4.26 -32.30
N GLN A 107 -6.16 -3.32 -31.71
CA GLN A 107 -4.73 -3.15 -31.99
C GLN A 107 -3.93 -4.39 -31.58
N PHE A 108 -4.18 -4.95 -30.38
CA PHE A 108 -3.46 -6.14 -29.93
C PHE A 108 -3.79 -7.37 -30.73
N LYS A 109 -5.05 -7.60 -31.10
CA LYS A 109 -5.46 -8.73 -31.97
C LYS A 109 -4.80 -8.64 -33.34
N THR A 110 -4.67 -7.44 -33.89
CA THR A 110 -4.05 -7.23 -35.20
C THR A 110 -2.53 -7.46 -35.13
N ASN A 111 -1.87 -6.92 -34.10
CA ASN A 111 -0.41 -6.97 -33.99
C ASN A 111 0.10 -8.33 -33.47
N ASN A 112 -0.69 -9.01 -32.64
CA ASN A 112 -0.28 -10.20 -31.92
C ASN A 112 -1.36 -11.32 -31.97
N PRO A 113 -1.78 -11.77 -33.16
CA PRO A 113 -2.86 -12.76 -33.30
C PRO A 113 -2.55 -14.11 -32.65
N GLN A 114 -1.27 -14.43 -32.41
CA GLN A 114 -0.81 -15.65 -31.75
C GLN A 114 -1.23 -15.75 -30.27
N PHE A 115 -1.61 -14.64 -29.66
CA PHE A 115 -2.07 -14.62 -28.25
C PHE A 115 -3.61 -14.63 -28.14
N ILE A 116 -4.31 -14.93 -29.21
CA ILE A 116 -5.76 -15.18 -29.18
C ILE A 116 -5.99 -16.68 -28.86
N ILE A 117 -6.50 -16.93 -27.63
CA ILE A 117 -6.84 -18.27 -27.14
C ILE A 117 -8.35 -18.33 -26.95
N ASP A 118 -9.02 -19.31 -27.60
CA ASP A 118 -10.48 -19.47 -27.54
C ASP A 118 -11.26 -18.18 -27.87
N GLY A 119 -10.76 -17.42 -28.86
CA GLY A 119 -11.36 -16.15 -29.31
C GLY A 119 -11.13 -14.95 -28.39
N LYS A 120 -10.39 -15.13 -27.28
CA LYS A 120 -10.03 -14.05 -26.34
C LYS A 120 -8.54 -13.75 -26.44
N TYR A 121 -8.22 -12.46 -26.35
CA TYR A 121 -6.83 -12.02 -26.28
C TYR A 121 -6.31 -12.19 -24.86
N GLU A 122 -5.16 -12.85 -24.70
CA GLU A 122 -4.47 -13.03 -23.43
C GLU A 122 -3.36 -12.00 -23.28
N PRO A 123 -3.48 -11.02 -22.33
CA PRO A 123 -2.46 -10.00 -22.13
C PRO A 123 -1.12 -10.60 -21.69
N GLN A 124 -0.05 -10.20 -22.35
CA GLN A 124 1.29 -10.76 -22.14
C GLN A 124 2.08 -10.05 -21.05
N ASN A 125 1.72 -8.81 -20.74
CA ASN A 125 2.42 -7.96 -19.79
C ASN A 125 1.45 -7.01 -19.08
N LEU A 126 1.98 -6.24 -18.12
CA LEU A 126 1.20 -5.30 -17.32
C LEU A 126 0.59 -4.18 -18.17
N GLU A 127 1.31 -3.67 -19.17
CA GLU A 127 0.80 -2.62 -20.07
C GLU A 127 -0.46 -3.08 -20.80
N GLU A 128 -0.39 -4.24 -21.46
CA GLU A 128 -1.54 -4.80 -22.18
C GLU A 128 -2.73 -5.06 -21.25
N GLN A 129 -2.46 -5.65 -20.08
CA GLN A 129 -3.50 -5.89 -19.07
C GLN A 129 -4.15 -4.58 -18.59
N ALA A 130 -3.37 -3.52 -18.36
CA ALA A 130 -3.88 -2.23 -17.92
C ALA A 130 -4.75 -1.57 -19.00
N LEU A 131 -4.27 -1.53 -20.24
CA LEU A 131 -5.01 -0.97 -21.38
C LEU A 131 -6.34 -1.66 -21.61
N LEU A 132 -6.38 -2.99 -21.45
CA LEU A 132 -7.61 -3.79 -21.55
C LEU A 132 -8.53 -3.67 -20.32
N LEU A 133 -8.00 -3.20 -19.19
CA LEU A 133 -8.78 -3.05 -17.95
C LEU A 133 -9.38 -1.66 -17.80
N VAL A 134 -8.60 -0.60 -18.02
CA VAL A 134 -8.96 0.78 -17.71
C VAL A 134 -8.83 1.76 -18.86
N GLY A 135 -8.29 1.33 -20.01
CA GLY A 135 -8.05 2.17 -21.17
C GLY A 135 -6.79 3.03 -21.07
N LYS A 136 -6.50 3.74 -22.16
CA LYS A 136 -5.24 4.47 -22.38
C LYS A 136 -5.06 5.64 -21.41
N ASP A 137 -6.07 6.46 -21.22
CA ASP A 137 -5.94 7.69 -20.43
C ASP A 137 -5.60 7.41 -18.97
N ILE A 138 -6.26 6.43 -18.35
CA ILE A 138 -6.00 6.04 -16.97
C ILE A 138 -4.62 5.37 -16.88
N TYR A 139 -4.31 4.47 -17.84
CA TYR A 139 -3.02 3.81 -17.88
C TYR A 139 -1.86 4.81 -17.96
N GLU A 140 -1.87 5.70 -18.93
CA GLU A 140 -0.75 6.63 -19.15
C GLU A 140 -0.56 7.65 -18.02
N ARG A 141 -1.69 8.16 -17.46
CA ARG A 141 -1.63 9.22 -16.46
C ARG A 141 -1.47 8.71 -15.04
N LEU A 142 -2.08 7.59 -14.70
CA LEU A 142 -2.21 7.18 -13.30
C LEU A 142 -1.47 5.88 -12.96
N ILE A 143 -1.14 5.04 -13.96
CA ILE A 143 -0.55 3.72 -13.73
C ILE A 143 0.90 3.65 -14.19
N LYS A 144 1.15 3.94 -15.46
CA LYS A 144 2.44 3.67 -16.13
C LYS A 144 3.62 4.21 -15.36
N GLY A 145 3.75 5.53 -15.24
CA GLY A 145 4.92 6.15 -14.63
C GLY A 145 5.07 5.81 -13.14
N TYR A 146 3.97 5.67 -12.40
CA TYR A 146 3.99 5.25 -11.00
C TYR A 146 4.53 3.82 -10.86
N THR A 147 3.99 2.89 -11.65
CA THR A 147 4.40 1.48 -11.63
C THR A 147 5.85 1.31 -12.05
N GLU A 148 6.26 1.99 -13.13
CA GLU A 148 7.64 1.91 -13.62
C GLU A 148 8.68 2.44 -12.62
N LYS A 149 8.35 3.51 -11.88
CA LYS A 149 9.18 3.99 -10.76
C LYS A 149 9.24 2.97 -9.62
N GLN A 150 8.08 2.44 -9.23
CA GLN A 150 7.99 1.50 -8.12
C GLN A 150 8.75 0.21 -8.40
N TRP A 151 8.69 -0.31 -9.61
CA TRP A 151 9.36 -1.57 -9.99
C TRP A 151 10.76 -1.36 -10.58
N GLY A 152 11.09 -0.15 -11.03
CA GLY A 152 12.35 0.14 -11.73
C GLY A 152 12.47 -0.58 -13.07
N ARG A 153 11.33 -0.91 -13.72
CA ARG A 153 11.21 -1.65 -14.98
C ARG A 153 10.05 -1.08 -15.79
N ASN A 154 10.09 -1.25 -17.10
CA ASN A 154 8.96 -0.85 -17.95
C ASN A 154 7.75 -1.75 -17.69
N CYS A 155 6.54 -1.20 -17.88
CA CYS A 155 5.31 -2.00 -17.73
C CYS A 155 5.24 -3.18 -18.71
N THR A 156 5.88 -3.09 -19.87
CA THR A 156 6.02 -4.19 -20.84
C THR A 156 6.86 -5.36 -20.33
N ASP A 157 7.74 -5.13 -19.34
CA ASP A 157 8.62 -6.14 -18.75
C ASP A 157 8.05 -6.75 -17.44
N LEU A 158 6.84 -6.30 -17.04
CA LEU A 158 6.18 -6.73 -15.82
C LEU A 158 5.03 -7.70 -16.12
N PRO A 159 4.83 -8.73 -15.29
CA PRO A 159 3.74 -9.69 -15.50
C PRO A 159 2.35 -9.05 -15.41
N ALA A 160 1.43 -9.48 -16.26
CA ALA A 160 0.05 -8.99 -16.32
C ALA A 160 -0.72 -9.12 -14.99
N PHE A 161 -0.44 -10.16 -14.18
CA PHE A 161 -1.17 -10.41 -12.94
C PHE A 161 -1.02 -9.31 -11.88
N ILE A 162 0.04 -8.51 -11.93
CA ILE A 162 0.30 -7.43 -10.95
C ILE A 162 -0.87 -6.45 -10.88
N ILE A 163 -1.52 -6.16 -12.01
CA ILE A 163 -2.61 -5.17 -12.09
C ILE A 163 -4.01 -5.80 -12.28
N LYS A 164 -4.10 -7.11 -12.33
CA LYS A 164 -5.35 -7.83 -12.62
C LYS A 164 -6.52 -7.48 -11.69
N ARG A 165 -6.25 -7.01 -10.47
CA ARG A 165 -7.24 -6.70 -9.44
C ARG A 165 -7.44 -5.21 -9.18
N LEU A 166 -7.07 -4.36 -10.11
CA LEU A 166 -7.24 -2.92 -9.95
C LEU A 166 -8.73 -2.56 -9.86
N PRO A 167 -9.20 -1.92 -8.77
CA PRO A 167 -10.61 -1.58 -8.64
C PRO A 167 -10.98 -0.40 -9.55
N VAL A 168 -12.04 -0.58 -10.32
CA VAL A 168 -12.73 0.48 -11.06
C VAL A 168 -14.15 0.58 -10.49
N ARG A 169 -14.53 1.76 -10.01
CA ARG A 169 -15.82 1.98 -9.35
C ARG A 169 -16.63 3.03 -10.09
N LEU A 170 -17.84 2.66 -10.51
CA LEU A 170 -18.79 3.59 -11.14
C LEU A 170 -19.69 4.29 -10.09
N VAL A 171 -19.08 4.70 -8.98
CA VAL A 171 -19.72 5.46 -7.89
C VAL A 171 -18.80 6.58 -7.43
N PHE A 172 -19.33 7.63 -6.82
CA PHE A 172 -18.57 8.72 -6.21
C PHE A 172 -18.10 8.32 -4.81
N ASP A 173 -17.02 7.52 -4.74
CA ASP A 173 -16.45 7.04 -3.48
C ASP A 173 -14.92 7.09 -3.53
N ASN A 174 -14.35 7.99 -2.74
CA ASN A 174 -12.90 8.17 -2.62
C ASN A 174 -12.27 7.28 -1.54
N ASN A 175 -13.05 6.47 -0.82
CA ASN A 175 -12.49 5.54 0.14
C ASN A 175 -11.67 4.48 -0.59
N TYR A 176 -10.37 4.43 -0.29
CA TYR A 176 -9.45 3.50 -0.96
C TYR A 176 -9.74 2.03 -0.66
N PHE A 177 -10.13 1.72 0.57
CA PHE A 177 -10.40 0.35 0.99
C PHE A 177 -11.87 -0.03 0.78
N ASN A 178 -12.10 -1.32 0.54
CA ASN A 178 -13.45 -1.91 0.48
C ASN A 178 -13.91 -2.43 1.86
N ASP A 179 -13.03 -2.38 2.87
CA ASP A 179 -13.34 -2.86 4.20
C ASP A 179 -14.31 -1.95 4.94
N THR A 180 -15.13 -2.54 5.79
CA THR A 180 -16.16 -1.82 6.55
C THR A 180 -15.60 -0.99 7.70
N CYS A 181 -14.40 -1.31 8.18
CA CYS A 181 -13.72 -0.61 9.27
C CYS A 181 -12.31 -0.21 8.84
N GLN A 182 -11.93 1.00 9.17
CA GLN A 182 -10.57 1.49 9.01
C GLN A 182 -10.28 2.61 10.01
N GLY A 183 -9.01 2.88 10.27
CA GLY A 183 -8.59 3.95 11.16
C GLY A 183 -7.11 3.83 11.52
N ILE A 184 -6.68 4.78 12.33
CA ILE A 184 -5.32 4.81 12.89
C ILE A 184 -5.46 4.84 14.41
N PRO A 185 -4.62 4.09 15.16
CA PRO A 185 -4.64 4.14 16.61
C PRO A 185 -4.39 5.56 17.12
N VAL A 186 -5.23 6.03 18.01
CA VAL A 186 -5.03 7.32 18.69
C VAL A 186 -3.74 7.25 19.51
N GLY A 187 -2.85 8.21 19.31
CA GLY A 187 -1.50 8.19 19.90
C GLY A 187 -0.48 7.34 19.13
N GLY A 188 -0.79 6.98 17.87
CA GLY A 188 0.09 6.25 16.97
C GLY A 188 0.14 4.74 17.20
N TYR A 189 0.75 4.01 16.26
CA TYR A 189 0.83 2.54 16.33
C TYR A 189 1.66 2.00 17.50
N ASN A 190 2.58 2.78 18.05
CA ASN A 190 3.39 2.34 19.17
C ASN A 190 2.53 2.01 20.40
N VAL A 191 1.43 2.74 20.62
CA VAL A 191 0.49 2.46 21.72
C VAL A 191 -0.15 1.09 21.55
N LEU A 192 -0.59 0.75 20.34
CA LEU A 192 -1.16 -0.57 20.03
C LEU A 192 -0.14 -1.69 20.22
N VAL A 193 1.09 -1.51 19.73
CA VAL A 193 2.18 -2.49 19.86
C VAL A 193 2.51 -2.73 21.34
N ASN A 194 2.63 -1.67 22.12
CA ASN A 194 2.90 -1.76 23.55
C ASN A 194 1.78 -2.51 24.30
N LYS A 195 0.52 -2.27 23.93
CA LYS A 195 -0.62 -3.00 24.51
C LYS A 195 -0.64 -4.48 24.12
N LEU A 196 -0.27 -4.81 22.89
CA LEU A 196 -0.16 -6.21 22.43
C LEU A 196 0.97 -6.96 23.14
N LEU A 197 2.02 -6.26 23.55
CA LEU A 197 3.20 -6.85 24.22
C LEU A 197 3.17 -6.68 25.76
N GLU A 198 2.09 -6.19 26.32
CA GLU A 198 1.96 -6.03 27.76
C GLU A 198 2.14 -7.37 28.50
N GLY A 199 3.09 -7.43 29.45
CA GLY A 199 3.46 -8.65 30.17
C GLY A 199 4.34 -9.64 29.39
N VAL A 200 4.76 -9.30 28.17
CA VAL A 200 5.66 -10.12 27.35
C VAL A 200 7.10 -9.65 27.50
N GLU A 201 8.03 -10.57 27.72
CA GLU A 201 9.46 -10.23 27.69
C GLU A 201 9.88 -9.82 26.29
N THR A 202 10.56 -8.69 26.16
CA THR A 202 11.01 -8.14 24.88
C THR A 202 12.51 -7.82 24.90
N LYS A 203 13.19 -8.06 23.76
CA LYS A 203 14.61 -7.68 23.57
C LYS A 203 14.77 -7.02 22.21
N ILE A 204 15.13 -5.75 22.23
CA ILE A 204 15.52 -4.97 21.05
C ILE A 204 17.01 -5.12 20.75
N ASN A 205 17.48 -4.60 19.61
CA ASN A 205 18.87 -4.74 19.16
C ASN A 205 19.36 -6.22 19.19
N THR A 206 18.47 -7.16 18.97
CA THR A 206 18.73 -8.60 19.10
C THR A 206 18.41 -9.29 17.79
N ASP A 207 19.44 -9.69 17.07
CA ASP A 207 19.30 -10.43 15.82
C ASP A 207 19.18 -11.94 16.10
N PHE A 208 18.16 -12.57 15.53
CA PHE A 208 17.91 -14.01 15.66
C PHE A 208 19.08 -14.85 15.17
N PHE A 209 19.73 -14.45 14.07
CA PHE A 209 20.83 -15.21 13.50
C PHE A 209 22.16 -15.03 14.22
N ALA A 210 22.31 -14.02 15.07
CA ALA A 210 23.50 -13.86 15.91
C ALA A 210 23.67 -15.02 16.92
N ASP A 211 22.54 -15.59 17.39
CA ASP A 211 22.54 -16.78 18.26
C ASP A 211 21.32 -17.68 17.97
N ARG A 212 21.18 -18.09 16.72
CA ARG A 212 20.05 -18.94 16.27
C ARG A 212 19.90 -20.21 17.13
N LYS A 213 20.98 -20.91 17.41
CA LYS A 213 20.93 -22.16 18.22
C LYS A 213 20.49 -21.91 19.65
N GLY A 214 20.92 -20.81 20.26
CA GLY A 214 20.48 -20.40 21.59
C GLY A 214 18.98 -20.13 21.61
N PHE A 215 18.45 -19.39 20.65
CA PHE A 215 17.00 -19.12 20.56
C PHE A 215 16.19 -20.39 20.24
N GLU A 216 16.68 -21.26 19.34
CA GLU A 216 16.04 -22.56 19.05
C GLU A 216 16.01 -23.48 20.26
N GLY A 217 17.06 -23.45 21.10
CA GLY A 217 17.10 -24.20 22.36
C GLY A 217 16.24 -23.61 23.48
N LEU A 218 15.97 -22.30 23.44
CA LEU A 218 15.20 -21.60 24.46
C LEU A 218 13.68 -21.80 24.33
N ALA A 219 13.17 -21.99 23.11
CA ALA A 219 11.75 -21.97 22.82
C ALA A 219 11.28 -23.28 22.15
N SER A 220 10.15 -23.84 22.64
CA SER A 220 9.50 -24.99 22.02
C SER A 220 8.85 -24.69 20.67
N LYS A 221 8.56 -23.42 20.39
CA LYS A 221 8.01 -22.93 19.10
C LYS A 221 8.56 -21.56 18.81
N ILE A 222 8.97 -21.36 17.55
CA ILE A 222 9.44 -20.08 17.02
C ILE A 222 8.44 -19.61 15.96
N VAL A 223 8.06 -18.34 16.03
CA VAL A 223 7.34 -17.63 14.98
C VAL A 223 8.30 -16.61 14.40
N TYR A 224 8.89 -16.95 13.27
CA TYR A 224 9.84 -16.08 12.57
C TYR A 224 9.10 -15.21 11.56
N THR A 225 9.26 -13.89 11.67
CA THR A 225 8.60 -12.89 10.82
C THR A 225 9.57 -12.08 9.96
N GLY A 226 10.84 -12.51 9.92
CA GLY A 226 11.87 -11.93 9.06
C GLY A 226 11.82 -12.47 7.62
N GLN A 227 12.95 -12.33 6.90
CA GLN A 227 13.05 -12.78 5.51
C GLN A 227 13.03 -14.31 5.44
N LEU A 228 12.12 -14.85 4.64
CA LEU A 228 11.91 -16.30 4.53
C LEU A 228 13.13 -17.00 3.95
N ASP A 229 13.73 -16.44 2.92
CA ASP A 229 14.92 -16.97 2.26
C ASP A 229 16.15 -16.94 3.17
N GLU A 230 16.33 -15.90 3.98
CA GLU A 230 17.36 -15.81 5.02
C GLU A 230 17.19 -16.92 6.06
N TYR A 231 15.94 -17.19 6.50
CA TYR A 231 15.67 -18.26 7.47
C TYR A 231 16.14 -19.64 6.98
N PHE A 232 16.07 -19.90 5.68
CA PHE A 232 16.51 -21.12 5.03
C PHE A 232 17.92 -21.02 4.44
N ASP A 233 18.74 -20.06 4.90
CA ASP A 233 20.14 -19.88 4.46
C ASP A 233 20.26 -19.73 2.92
N TYR A 234 19.23 -19.13 2.29
CA TYR A 234 19.14 -18.91 0.84
C TYR A 234 19.29 -20.18 -0.02
N LYS A 235 19.01 -21.36 0.54
CA LYS A 235 19.20 -22.67 -0.14
C LYS A 235 18.43 -22.83 -1.45
N LEU A 236 17.32 -22.10 -1.61
CA LEU A 236 16.50 -22.08 -2.82
C LEU A 236 16.68 -20.79 -3.64
N GLY A 237 17.72 -20.02 -3.33
CA GLY A 237 17.98 -18.71 -3.93
C GLY A 237 17.33 -17.56 -3.16
N HIS A 238 17.57 -16.33 -3.64
CA HIS A 238 17.04 -15.11 -3.06
C HIS A 238 15.65 -14.80 -3.60
N LEU A 239 14.75 -14.38 -2.72
CA LEU A 239 13.48 -13.81 -3.12
C LEU A 239 13.69 -12.36 -3.59
N ASN A 240 13.12 -12.03 -4.74
CA ASN A 240 13.19 -10.67 -5.26
C ASN A 240 12.22 -9.73 -4.51
N PHE A 241 12.72 -8.59 -4.08
CA PHE A 241 11.93 -7.52 -3.48
C PHE A 241 12.42 -6.15 -3.95
N ARG A 242 11.63 -5.13 -3.68
CA ARG A 242 11.99 -3.73 -3.95
C ARG A 242 12.10 -3.00 -2.63
N THR A 243 13.23 -2.35 -2.41
CA THR A 243 13.44 -1.48 -1.25
C THR A 243 12.77 -0.14 -1.49
N VAL A 244 12.06 0.34 -0.49
CA VAL A 244 11.54 1.71 -0.45
C VAL A 244 12.45 2.54 0.44
N ARG A 245 12.92 3.67 -0.09
CA ARG A 245 13.66 4.67 0.67
C ARG A 245 12.71 5.79 1.06
N PHE A 246 12.78 6.19 2.32
CA PHE A 246 12.06 7.34 2.85
C PHE A 246 13.05 8.49 3.09
N GLU A 247 12.68 9.66 2.65
CA GLU A 247 13.36 10.92 2.94
C GLU A 247 12.37 11.79 3.70
N THR A 248 12.77 12.24 4.89
CA THR A 248 11.94 13.10 5.74
C THR A 248 12.45 14.54 5.61
N GLU A 249 11.52 15.45 5.40
CA GLU A 249 11.78 16.88 5.33
C GLU A 249 10.81 17.61 6.23
N GLU A 250 11.33 18.50 7.06
CA GLU A 250 10.54 19.43 7.88
C GLU A 250 10.34 20.72 7.10
N MET A 251 9.08 21.16 7.00
CA MET A 251 8.72 22.34 6.21
C MET A 251 8.05 23.38 7.09
N ASP A 252 8.45 24.65 6.92
CA ASP A 252 7.82 25.78 7.61
C ASP A 252 6.47 26.12 6.94
N THR A 253 5.54 25.15 6.98
CA THR A 253 4.17 25.35 6.50
C THR A 253 3.21 24.46 7.28
N PRO A 254 2.07 25.00 7.76
CA PRO A 254 1.12 24.23 8.55
C PRO A 254 0.39 23.17 7.74
N ASN A 255 0.31 23.31 6.42
CA ASN A 255 -0.38 22.37 5.53
C ASN A 255 0.25 22.43 4.14
N TYR A 256 1.06 21.42 3.80
CA TYR A 256 1.82 21.41 2.56
C TYR A 256 1.00 20.97 1.35
N GLN A 257 0.23 19.88 1.48
CA GLN A 257 -0.47 19.27 0.34
C GLN A 257 -1.98 19.04 0.57
N GLY A 258 -2.49 19.32 1.77
CA GLY A 258 -3.92 19.20 2.09
C GLY A 258 -4.46 17.78 2.14
N ASN A 259 -3.59 16.76 2.13
CA ASN A 259 -3.98 15.35 2.21
C ASN A 259 -2.83 14.53 2.80
N ALA A 260 -3.17 13.45 3.50
CA ALA A 260 -2.15 12.56 4.06
C ALA A 260 -1.24 11.93 3.00
N VAL A 261 -1.78 11.55 1.84
CA VAL A 261 -1.04 10.85 0.78
C VAL A 261 -1.34 11.44 -0.59
N VAL A 262 -0.31 11.94 -1.25
CA VAL A 262 -0.36 12.32 -2.67
C VAL A 262 0.61 11.44 -3.46
N ASN A 263 0.08 10.70 -4.44
CA ASN A 263 0.87 9.87 -5.34
C ASN A 263 1.28 10.68 -6.56
N TYR A 264 2.57 10.75 -6.84
CA TYR A 264 3.11 11.41 -8.04
C TYR A 264 3.25 10.36 -9.14
N THR A 265 2.37 10.40 -10.12
CA THR A 265 2.27 9.34 -11.13
C THR A 265 3.09 9.59 -12.39
N ALA A 266 3.53 10.82 -12.66
CA ALA A 266 4.43 11.12 -13.76
C ALA A 266 5.83 10.52 -13.52
N ARG A 267 6.45 9.99 -14.58
CA ARG A 267 7.75 9.30 -14.50
C ARG A 267 8.92 10.23 -14.20
N ASP A 268 8.85 11.46 -14.63
CA ASP A 268 9.87 12.50 -14.45
C ASP A 268 9.99 12.99 -13.00
N VAL A 269 9.02 12.72 -12.14
CA VAL A 269 9.12 12.97 -10.70
C VAL A 269 9.89 11.83 -10.03
N PRO A 270 10.99 12.09 -9.27
CA PRO A 270 11.90 11.03 -8.81
C PRO A 270 11.35 10.16 -7.66
N TYR A 271 10.23 10.54 -7.07
CA TYR A 271 9.56 9.79 -5.98
C TYR A 271 8.16 9.33 -6.39
N THR A 272 7.63 8.34 -5.68
CA THR A 272 6.29 7.79 -5.95
C THR A 272 5.20 8.50 -5.19
N ARG A 273 5.47 9.01 -3.98
CA ARG A 273 4.49 9.71 -3.15
C ARG A 273 5.14 10.64 -2.14
N VAL A 274 4.35 11.60 -1.71
CA VAL A 274 4.61 12.43 -0.52
C VAL A 274 3.58 12.08 0.53
N ILE A 275 4.01 11.94 1.79
CA ILE A 275 3.17 11.65 2.94
C ILE A 275 3.28 12.84 3.89
N GLU A 276 2.17 13.48 4.20
CA GLU A 276 2.06 14.51 5.22
C GLU A 276 1.40 13.89 6.45
N HIS A 277 2.21 13.50 7.42
CA HIS A 277 1.81 12.60 8.50
C HIS A 277 0.76 13.17 9.45
N LYS A 278 0.75 14.49 9.67
CA LYS A 278 -0.24 15.14 10.54
C LYS A 278 -1.70 14.89 10.13
N HIS A 279 -1.97 14.69 8.84
CA HIS A 279 -3.31 14.41 8.34
C HIS A 279 -3.86 13.03 8.74
N PHE A 280 -3.02 12.12 9.23
CA PHE A 280 -3.49 10.84 9.78
C PHE A 280 -4.22 11.03 11.12
N GLU A 281 -3.91 12.08 11.85
CA GLU A 281 -4.54 12.40 13.14
C GLU A 281 -5.58 13.51 12.98
N MET A 282 -6.63 13.18 12.22
CA MET A 282 -7.82 14.02 12.12
C MET A 282 -7.55 15.46 11.66
N PHE A 283 -7.56 15.67 10.36
CA PHE A 283 -7.56 16.98 9.71
C PHE A 283 -6.29 17.81 9.84
N GLY A 284 -5.13 17.17 10.09
CA GLY A 284 -3.86 17.86 10.14
C GLY A 284 -3.75 18.89 11.26
N GLN A 285 -4.45 18.65 12.34
CA GLN A 285 -4.28 19.45 13.55
C GLN A 285 -2.98 19.02 14.21
N ALA A 286 -2.08 19.93 14.31
CA ALA A 286 -0.88 19.82 15.13
C ALA A 286 -1.13 20.49 16.46
#